data_62cc9f252832d6705364a21fb3465b75
#
_entry.id   62cc9f252832d6705364a21fb3465b75
#
_cell.length_a   1.000
_cell.length_b   1.000
_cell.length_c   1.000
_cell.angle_alpha   90.00
_cell.angle_beta   90.00
_cell.angle_gamma   90.00
#
_symmetry.space_group_name_H-M   'P 1'
#
loop_
_entity.id
_entity.type
_entity.pdbx_description
1 polymer ?
#
loop_
_entity_poly.entity_id
_entity_poly.type
_entity_poly.pdbx_seq_one_letter_code
_entity_poly.pdbx_strand_id
1 'polypeptide(L)'
;MKWVSVNTGASYEIFELWNGDRKLANISFSNRTRFARIVSSFGKRIFSFEKRGFLLPKEVVKNEYGIKMGEVEESRPGSGKGQVMLDGKKYLFIYDENNSGELVLYDELMQKSLLTCSFNMVNKGLMKTRSLFDNKFASLLLVLCWYTFQPHSASAAKAVS
;
A
#
# COMPACT_ATOMS: atom_id res chain seq x y z
N MET A 1 -6.28 9.61 -5.41
CA MET A 1 -6.90 8.59 -4.52
C MET A 1 -6.62 8.94 -3.06
N LYS A 2 -7.31 8.32 -2.10
CA LYS A 2 -7.04 8.50 -0.67
C LYS A 2 -7.31 7.19 0.10
N TRP A 3 -6.46 6.88 1.07
CA TRP A 3 -6.75 5.94 2.14
C TRP A 3 -7.42 6.66 3.30
N VAL A 4 -8.50 6.10 3.81
CA VAL A 4 -9.24 6.63 4.97
C VAL A 4 -9.27 5.57 6.05
N SER A 5 -8.80 5.90 7.25
CA SER A 5 -8.94 5.03 8.42
C SER A 5 -10.39 5.09 8.91
N VAL A 6 -11.04 3.96 8.98
CA VAL A 6 -12.45 3.84 9.39
C VAL A 6 -12.58 3.34 10.82
N ASN A 7 -11.72 2.41 11.22
CA ASN A 7 -11.73 1.84 12.55
C ASN A 7 -10.31 1.47 13.00
N THR A 8 -9.96 1.88 14.20
CA THR A 8 -8.69 1.58 14.85
C THR A 8 -8.98 0.80 16.14
N GLY A 9 -9.30 -0.48 15.99
CA GLY A 9 -9.46 -1.39 17.12
C GLY A 9 -8.10 -1.95 17.58
N ALA A 10 -8.05 -2.48 18.82
CA ALA A 10 -6.82 -3.04 19.38
C ALA A 10 -6.25 -4.24 18.57
N SER A 11 -7.10 -4.98 17.87
CA SER A 11 -6.71 -6.18 17.12
C SER A 11 -6.73 -5.99 15.60
N TYR A 12 -7.56 -5.09 15.10
CA TYR A 12 -7.76 -4.84 13.68
C TYR A 12 -7.85 -3.36 13.39
N GLU A 13 -7.30 -2.96 12.27
CA GLU A 13 -7.50 -1.65 11.68
C GLU A 13 -8.15 -1.82 10.32
N ILE A 14 -9.12 -0.96 10.03
CA ILE A 14 -9.85 -0.97 8.76
C ILE A 14 -9.58 0.34 8.04
N PHE A 15 -9.17 0.22 6.79
CA PHE A 15 -8.94 1.33 5.88
C PHE A 15 -9.79 1.17 4.63
N GLU A 16 -10.23 2.28 4.08
CA GLU A 16 -10.94 2.34 2.81
C GLU A 16 -10.13 3.10 1.78
N LEU A 17 -10.00 2.53 0.58
CA LEU A 17 -9.42 3.21 -0.58
C LEU A 17 -10.54 3.89 -1.37
N TRP A 18 -10.39 5.18 -1.61
CA TRP A 18 -11.35 6.01 -2.34
C TRP A 18 -10.71 6.68 -3.56
N ASN A 19 -11.52 6.85 -4.61
CA ASN A 19 -11.20 7.70 -5.75
C ASN A 19 -12.38 8.66 -5.98
N GLY A 20 -12.19 9.94 -5.63
CA GLY A 20 -13.31 10.86 -5.48
C GLY A 20 -14.31 10.33 -4.45
N ASP A 21 -15.57 10.22 -4.83
CA ASP A 21 -16.68 9.72 -3.99
C ASP A 21 -16.90 8.20 -4.14
N ARG A 22 -16.10 7.53 -4.96
CA ARG A 22 -16.23 6.09 -5.17
C ARG A 22 -15.27 5.31 -4.28
N LYS A 23 -15.83 4.44 -3.44
CA LYS A 23 -15.04 3.46 -2.70
C LYS A 23 -14.59 2.34 -3.62
N LEU A 24 -13.28 2.10 -3.64
CA LEU A 24 -12.63 1.09 -4.50
C LEU A 24 -12.36 -0.21 -3.76
N ALA A 25 -11.92 -0.11 -2.51
CA ALA A 25 -11.55 -1.29 -1.72
C ALA A 25 -11.62 -1.00 -0.21
N ASN A 26 -11.77 -2.08 0.56
CA ASN A 26 -11.53 -2.12 2.01
C ASN A 26 -10.32 -2.98 2.28
N ILE A 27 -9.46 -2.56 3.20
CA ILE A 27 -8.40 -3.36 3.77
C ILE A 27 -8.59 -3.50 5.27
N SER A 28 -8.62 -4.73 5.78
CA SER A 28 -8.58 -5.04 7.20
C SER A 28 -7.19 -5.55 7.53
N PHE A 29 -6.46 -4.83 8.37
CA PHE A 29 -5.11 -5.15 8.77
C PHE A 29 -5.09 -5.69 10.20
N SER A 30 -4.50 -6.86 10.41
CA SER A 30 -4.30 -7.44 11.74
C SER A 30 -2.91 -7.08 12.26
N ASN A 31 -2.86 -6.35 13.37
CA ASN A 31 -1.62 -5.95 14.02
C ASN A 31 -0.86 -7.15 14.63
N ARG A 32 -1.57 -8.22 15.01
CA ARG A 32 -0.98 -9.41 15.66
C ARG A 32 -0.34 -10.36 14.66
N THR A 33 -0.98 -10.58 13.52
CA THR A 33 -0.63 -11.66 12.58
C THR A 33 0.05 -11.20 11.32
N ARG A 34 0.19 -9.88 11.14
CA ARG A 34 0.72 -9.27 9.91
C ARG A 34 0.02 -9.75 8.64
N PHE A 35 -1.27 -9.98 8.74
CA PHE A 35 -2.13 -10.27 7.60
C PHE A 35 -2.98 -9.07 7.26
N ALA A 36 -3.16 -8.85 5.97
CA ALA A 36 -4.15 -7.92 5.46
C ALA A 36 -5.15 -8.66 4.57
N ARG A 37 -6.41 -8.33 4.74
CA ARG A 37 -7.49 -8.79 3.88
C ARG A 37 -8.03 -7.62 3.10
N ILE A 38 -7.91 -7.68 1.77
CA ILE A 38 -8.54 -6.71 0.88
C ILE A 38 -9.85 -7.27 0.34
N VAL A 39 -10.86 -6.40 0.26
CA VAL A 39 -12.13 -6.65 -0.42
C VAL A 39 -12.37 -5.52 -1.40
N SER A 40 -12.54 -5.85 -2.67
CA SER A 40 -12.79 -4.91 -3.77
C SER A 40 -13.80 -5.48 -4.75
N SER A 41 -14.13 -4.74 -5.80
CA SER A 41 -14.95 -5.23 -6.94
C SER A 41 -14.31 -6.43 -7.66
N PHE A 42 -13.00 -6.63 -7.52
CA PHE A 42 -12.27 -7.78 -8.10
C PHE A 42 -12.26 -9.01 -7.19
N GLY A 43 -12.96 -8.96 -6.07
CA GLY A 43 -13.05 -10.05 -5.12
C GLY A 43 -12.30 -9.80 -3.83
N LYS A 44 -12.03 -10.90 -3.11
CA LYS A 44 -11.36 -10.92 -1.81
C LYS A 44 -9.99 -11.55 -1.95
N ARG A 45 -8.98 -10.91 -1.37
CA ARG A 45 -7.60 -11.41 -1.28
C ARG A 45 -7.06 -11.29 0.13
N ILE A 46 -6.13 -12.17 0.47
CA ILE A 46 -5.43 -12.16 1.74
C ILE A 46 -3.94 -12.07 1.44
N PHE A 47 -3.26 -11.19 2.15
CA PHE A 47 -1.82 -11.00 2.05
C PHE A 47 -1.18 -11.17 3.41
N SER A 48 0.01 -11.76 3.42
CA SER A 48 0.90 -11.78 4.58
C SER A 48 2.11 -10.88 4.33
N PHE A 49 2.60 -10.25 5.39
CA PHE A 49 3.71 -9.29 5.34
C PHE A 49 4.86 -9.81 6.18
N GLU A 50 6.06 -9.77 5.61
CA GLU A 50 7.28 -10.25 6.24
C GLU A 50 8.37 -9.20 6.13
N LYS A 51 8.89 -8.73 7.27
CA LYS A 51 10.07 -7.86 7.29
C LYS A 51 11.32 -8.67 7.05
N ARG A 52 12.16 -8.20 6.13
CA ARG A 52 13.47 -8.77 5.83
C ARG A 52 14.56 -7.70 5.86
N GLY A 53 15.76 -8.09 6.21
CA GLY A 53 16.92 -7.21 6.29
C GLY A 53 17.02 -6.47 7.64
N PHE A 54 18.26 -6.26 8.09
CA PHE A 54 18.56 -5.59 9.36
C PHE A 54 18.90 -4.10 9.16
N LEU A 55 19.72 -3.79 8.16
CA LEU A 55 20.19 -2.41 7.90
C LEU A 55 19.18 -1.61 7.03
N LEU A 56 18.65 -2.25 6.02
CA LEU A 56 17.60 -1.69 5.14
C LEU A 56 16.41 -2.64 5.18
N PRO A 57 15.44 -2.40 6.05
CA PRO A 57 14.28 -3.26 6.17
C PRO A 57 13.43 -3.19 4.90
N LYS A 58 13.16 -4.37 4.34
CA LYS A 58 12.20 -4.56 3.25
C LYS A 58 10.94 -5.18 3.81
N GLU A 59 9.80 -4.73 3.36
CA GLU A 59 8.52 -5.42 3.59
C GLU A 59 8.18 -6.25 2.36
N VAL A 60 8.13 -7.56 2.53
CA VAL A 60 7.76 -8.51 1.47
C VAL A 60 6.30 -8.89 1.64
N VAL A 61 5.52 -8.80 0.57
CA VAL A 61 4.14 -9.25 0.54
C VAL A 61 4.03 -10.61 -0.16
N LYS A 62 3.29 -11.51 0.46
CA LYS A 62 2.94 -12.82 -0.11
C LYS A 62 1.40 -12.94 -0.17
N ASN A 63 0.92 -13.65 -1.17
CA ASN A 63 -0.50 -13.98 -1.28
C ASN A 63 -0.89 -15.11 -0.31
N GLU A 64 -2.16 -15.52 -0.37
CA GLU A 64 -2.73 -16.62 0.42
C GLU A 64 -2.05 -17.98 0.22
N TYR A 65 -1.33 -18.16 -0.87
CA TYR A 65 -0.55 -19.37 -1.20
C TYR A 65 0.92 -19.28 -0.80
N GLY A 66 1.33 -18.18 -0.12
CA GLY A 66 2.71 -17.94 0.26
C GLY A 66 3.61 -17.47 -0.89
N ILE A 67 3.05 -17.20 -2.07
CA ILE A 67 3.81 -16.73 -3.25
C ILE A 67 4.12 -15.24 -3.06
N LYS A 68 5.39 -14.86 -3.24
CA LYS A 68 5.81 -13.46 -3.20
C LYS A 68 5.13 -12.69 -4.33
N MET A 69 4.41 -11.63 -3.97
CA MET A 69 3.75 -10.73 -4.89
C MET A 69 4.54 -9.45 -5.13
N GLY A 70 5.25 -8.99 -4.12
CA GLY A 70 6.02 -7.77 -4.21
C GLY A 70 6.83 -7.48 -2.96
N GLU A 71 7.53 -6.35 -3.00
CA GLU A 71 8.26 -5.83 -1.85
C GLU A 71 8.31 -4.30 -1.88
N VAL A 72 8.42 -3.70 -0.70
CA VAL A 72 8.66 -2.28 -0.51
C VAL A 72 9.97 -2.10 0.24
N GLU A 73 10.76 -1.16 -0.22
CA GLU A 73 12.02 -0.78 0.41
C GLU A 73 12.14 0.73 0.47
N GLU A 74 12.47 1.26 1.63
CA GLU A 74 12.80 2.68 1.78
C GLU A 74 14.27 2.92 1.45
N SER A 75 14.59 3.99 0.73
CA SER A 75 15.97 4.32 0.32
C SER A 75 16.87 4.60 1.53
N ARG A 76 16.31 5.24 2.55
CA ARG A 76 16.92 5.45 3.88
C ARG A 76 15.80 5.46 4.90
N PRO A 77 15.97 4.84 6.07
CA PRO A 77 14.97 4.85 7.13
C PRO A 77 14.48 6.26 7.44
N GLY A 78 13.17 6.48 7.36
CA GLY A 78 12.52 7.77 7.64
C GLY A 78 12.64 8.81 6.53
N SER A 79 13.16 8.45 5.34
CA SER A 79 13.30 9.42 4.23
C SER A 79 11.98 9.71 3.50
N GLY A 80 10.96 8.85 3.65
CA GLY A 80 9.73 8.93 2.88
C GLY A 80 9.92 8.66 1.39
N LYS A 81 11.08 8.15 0.98
CA LYS A 81 11.40 7.83 -0.42
C LYS A 81 11.85 6.40 -0.53
N GLY A 82 11.45 5.73 -1.60
CA GLY A 82 11.82 4.33 -1.79
C GLY A 82 11.30 3.74 -3.08
N GLN A 83 11.28 2.43 -3.10
CA GLN A 83 10.85 1.66 -4.25
C GLN A 83 9.84 0.58 -3.87
N VAL A 84 8.98 0.27 -4.83
CA VAL A 84 8.04 -0.84 -4.78
C VAL A 84 8.35 -1.75 -5.95
N MET A 85 8.58 -3.03 -5.67
CA MET A 85 8.64 -4.07 -6.69
C MET A 85 7.30 -4.82 -6.67
N LEU A 86 6.64 -4.93 -7.81
CA LEU A 86 5.39 -5.67 -7.96
C LEU A 86 5.40 -6.40 -9.30
N ASP A 87 5.25 -7.73 -9.27
CA ASP A 87 5.27 -8.59 -10.47
C ASP A 87 6.45 -8.30 -11.42
N GLY A 88 7.64 -8.12 -10.84
CA GLY A 88 8.87 -7.81 -11.58
C GLY A 88 9.00 -6.38 -12.09
N LYS A 89 7.99 -5.53 -11.89
CA LYS A 89 8.04 -4.10 -12.24
C LYS A 89 8.45 -3.27 -11.04
N LYS A 90 9.24 -2.24 -11.31
CA LYS A 90 9.73 -1.30 -10.32
C LYS A 90 8.98 0.02 -10.42
N TYR A 91 8.56 0.52 -9.26
CA TYR A 91 7.95 1.84 -9.08
C TYR A 91 8.72 2.59 -8.01
N LEU A 92 8.85 3.90 -8.14
CA LEU A 92 9.45 4.74 -7.13
C LEU A 92 8.37 5.51 -6.40
N PHE A 93 8.53 5.71 -5.09
CA PHE A 93 7.58 6.51 -4.33
C PHE A 93 8.26 7.64 -3.56
N ILE A 94 7.53 8.72 -3.40
CA ILE A 94 7.84 9.83 -2.52
C ILE A 94 6.61 10.06 -1.65
N TYR A 95 6.81 10.04 -0.34
CA TYR A 95 5.80 10.36 0.66
C TYR A 95 6.17 11.67 1.34
N ASP A 96 5.29 12.65 1.27
CA ASP A 96 5.44 13.93 1.95
C ASP A 96 4.53 13.99 3.18
N GLU A 97 5.13 13.83 4.35
CA GLU A 97 4.41 13.89 5.62
C GLU A 97 3.88 15.28 5.93
N ASN A 98 4.56 16.33 5.47
CA ASN A 98 4.20 17.73 5.72
C ASN A 98 3.01 18.18 4.84
N ASN A 99 2.84 17.57 3.68
CA ASN A 99 1.77 17.87 2.74
C ASN A 99 0.59 16.90 2.89
N SER A 100 -0.01 16.87 4.08
CA SER A 100 -1.20 16.05 4.40
C SER A 100 -1.04 14.54 4.23
N GLY A 101 0.20 14.03 4.25
CA GLY A 101 0.48 12.62 4.02
C GLY A 101 0.26 12.23 2.55
N GLU A 102 0.73 13.04 1.64
CA GLU A 102 0.64 12.75 0.21
C GLU A 102 1.73 11.79 -0.24
N LEU A 103 1.32 10.74 -0.93
CA LEU A 103 2.17 9.78 -1.60
C LEU A 103 2.07 9.97 -3.11
N VAL A 104 3.21 10.08 -3.77
CA VAL A 104 3.30 10.08 -5.24
C VAL A 104 4.10 8.86 -5.68
N LEU A 105 3.54 8.11 -6.63
CA LEU A 105 4.20 6.98 -7.29
C LEU A 105 4.65 7.40 -8.69
N TYR A 106 5.85 7.00 -9.03
CA TYR A 106 6.51 7.29 -10.31
C TYR A 106 6.86 6.00 -11.04
N ASP A 107 7.07 6.12 -12.33
CA ASP A 107 7.75 5.09 -13.11
C ASP A 107 9.19 4.89 -12.63
N GLU A 108 9.85 3.84 -13.13
CA GLU A 108 11.22 3.46 -12.73
C GLU A 108 12.25 4.58 -12.96
N LEU A 109 12.03 5.45 -13.95
CA LEU A 109 12.94 6.54 -14.31
C LEU A 109 12.57 7.87 -13.64
N MET A 110 11.53 7.90 -12.81
CA MET A 110 10.96 9.13 -12.21
C MET A 110 10.51 10.20 -13.22
N GLN A 111 10.24 9.81 -14.46
CA GLN A 111 9.86 10.74 -15.51
C GLN A 111 8.36 11.07 -15.48
N LYS A 112 7.56 10.13 -15.01
CA LYS A 112 6.09 10.26 -15.01
C LYS A 112 5.52 9.89 -13.65
N SER A 113 4.73 10.78 -13.07
CA SER A 113 3.88 10.44 -11.94
C SER A 113 2.73 9.56 -12.42
N LEU A 114 2.62 8.37 -11.86
CA LEU A 114 1.61 7.40 -12.23
C LEU A 114 0.36 7.53 -11.37
N LEU A 115 0.54 7.95 -10.13
CA LEU A 115 -0.52 7.95 -9.12
C LEU A 115 -0.18 8.89 -7.98
N THR A 116 -1.18 9.60 -7.48
CA THR A 116 -1.14 10.34 -6.23
C THR A 116 -2.19 9.80 -5.27
N CYS A 117 -1.80 9.59 -4.01
CA CYS A 117 -2.69 9.10 -2.96
C CYS A 117 -2.39 9.80 -1.63
N SER A 118 -3.41 10.29 -0.96
CA SER A 118 -3.28 10.80 0.41
C SER A 118 -3.60 9.71 1.43
N PHE A 119 -2.89 9.74 2.56
CA PHE A 119 -3.12 8.86 3.70
C PHE A 119 -3.74 9.66 4.85
N ASN A 120 -5.08 9.65 4.94
CA ASN A 120 -5.79 10.26 6.06
C ASN A 120 -5.82 9.31 7.25
N MET A 121 -4.75 9.32 8.04
CA MET A 121 -4.66 8.57 9.29
C MET A 121 -5.29 9.38 10.43
N VAL A 122 -6.27 8.82 11.12
CA VAL A 122 -6.98 9.48 12.22
C VAL A 122 -6.04 9.80 13.40
N ASN A 123 -4.93 9.10 13.53
CA ASN A 123 -3.94 9.31 14.60
C ASN A 123 -2.62 9.82 14.05
N LYS A 124 -2.57 11.09 13.65
CA LYS A 124 -1.32 11.79 13.31
C LYS A 124 -0.26 11.79 14.45
N GLY A 125 -0.67 11.53 15.71
CA GLY A 125 0.23 11.55 16.88
C GLY A 125 1.14 10.32 17.01
N LEU A 126 0.80 9.19 16.42
CA LEU A 126 1.60 7.94 16.52
C LEU A 126 2.67 7.80 15.43
N MET A 127 2.57 8.56 14.33
CA MET A 127 3.57 8.53 13.26
C MET A 127 4.82 9.39 13.55
N LYS A 128 4.80 10.27 14.55
CA LYS A 128 5.88 11.24 14.81
C LYS A 128 7.22 10.66 15.27
N THR A 129 7.34 9.36 15.54
CA THR A 129 8.56 8.84 16.20
C THR A 129 9.09 7.51 15.67
N ARG A 130 8.54 6.91 14.66
CA ARG A 130 9.07 5.65 14.11
C ARG A 130 8.97 5.65 12.59
N SER A 131 10.06 5.23 11.98
CA SER A 131 10.25 5.05 10.54
C SER A 131 8.90 4.93 9.81
N LEU A 132 8.70 5.69 8.75
CA LEU A 132 7.57 5.61 7.80
C LEU A 132 7.24 4.17 7.38
N PHE A 133 8.19 3.25 7.55
CA PHE A 133 8.03 1.81 7.44
C PHE A 133 7.37 1.17 8.67
N ASP A 134 6.30 1.78 9.15
CA ASP A 134 5.32 1.00 9.89
C ASP A 134 4.73 -0.03 8.92
N ASN A 135 4.53 -1.26 9.42
CA ASN A 135 3.92 -2.36 8.65
C ASN A 135 2.64 -1.94 7.91
N LYS A 136 1.92 -0.97 8.45
CA LYS A 136 0.69 -0.42 7.89
C LYS A 136 0.93 0.36 6.62
N PHE A 137 1.88 1.30 6.64
CA PHE A 137 2.18 2.12 5.46
C PHE A 137 2.64 1.25 4.30
N ALA A 138 3.59 0.36 4.53
CA ALA A 138 4.09 -0.56 3.52
C ALA A 138 2.97 -1.47 2.99
N SER A 139 2.09 -1.95 3.87
CA SER A 139 0.93 -2.77 3.50
C SER A 139 -0.06 -2.01 2.64
N LEU A 140 -0.41 -0.79 3.04
CA LEU A 140 -1.34 0.06 2.28
C LEU A 140 -0.75 0.45 0.93
N LEU A 141 0.55 0.76 0.89
CA LEU A 141 1.26 1.07 -0.34
C LEU A 141 1.30 -0.12 -1.31
N LEU A 142 1.62 -1.32 -0.83
CA LEU A 142 1.62 -2.53 -1.65
C LEU A 142 0.22 -2.88 -2.17
N VAL A 143 -0.81 -2.75 -1.34
CA VAL A 143 -2.19 -2.97 -1.76
C VAL A 143 -2.63 -1.93 -2.78
N LEU A 144 -2.22 -0.68 -2.61
CA LEU A 144 -2.49 0.39 -3.57
C LEU A 144 -1.85 0.09 -4.93
N CYS A 145 -0.57 -0.28 -4.95
CA CYS A 145 0.14 -0.65 -6.17
C CYS A 145 -0.49 -1.89 -6.82
N TRP A 146 -0.77 -2.92 -6.03
CA TRP A 146 -1.44 -4.11 -6.52
C TRP A 146 -2.80 -3.78 -7.13
N TYR A 147 -3.64 -3.00 -6.46
CA TYR A 147 -4.96 -2.63 -6.97
C TYR A 147 -4.88 -1.82 -8.27
N THR A 148 -3.92 -0.91 -8.36
CA THR A 148 -3.82 0.05 -9.48
C THR A 148 -3.15 -0.56 -10.71
N PHE A 149 -2.12 -1.39 -10.52
CA PHE A 149 -1.25 -1.84 -11.60
C PHE A 149 -1.44 -3.29 -12.02
N GLN A 150 -2.34 -4.02 -11.38
CA GLN A 150 -2.66 -5.40 -11.81
C GLN A 150 -3.47 -5.40 -13.12
N PRO A 151 -3.25 -6.41 -14.01
CA PRO A 151 -3.85 -6.44 -15.35
C PRO A 151 -5.36 -6.73 -15.40
N HIS A 152 -6.01 -6.92 -14.27
CA HIS A 152 -7.45 -7.22 -14.24
C HIS A 152 -8.36 -6.05 -14.72
N SER A 153 -7.82 -4.84 -14.84
CA SER A 153 -8.55 -3.72 -15.45
C SER A 153 -8.81 -3.89 -16.95
N ALA A 154 -8.04 -4.77 -17.60
CA ALA A 154 -8.18 -5.00 -19.06
C ALA A 154 -9.20 -6.09 -19.44
N SER A 155 -9.49 -7.06 -18.55
CA SER A 155 -10.39 -8.14 -18.87
C SER A 155 -11.87 -7.81 -18.60
N ALA A 156 -12.15 -6.92 -17.67
CA ALA A 156 -13.52 -6.49 -17.39
C ALA A 156 -14.10 -5.57 -18.49
N ALA A 157 -13.26 -4.89 -19.25
CA ALA A 157 -13.70 -4.04 -20.37
C ALA A 157 -14.04 -4.84 -21.64
N LYS A 158 -13.60 -6.10 -21.75
CA LYS A 158 -13.90 -6.97 -22.91
C LYS A 158 -15.12 -7.87 -22.73
N ALA A 159 -15.73 -7.89 -21.55
CA ALA A 159 -16.93 -8.70 -21.28
C ALA A 159 -18.26 -7.95 -21.47
N VAL A 160 -18.23 -6.70 -21.94
CA VAL A 160 -19.39 -5.82 -22.17
C VAL A 160 -19.43 -5.30 -23.61
N SER A 161 -18.90 -6.06 -24.55
CA SER A 161 -19.09 -5.77 -25.98
C SER A 161 -19.64 -6.97 -26.72
#